data_0c88531878eac432f2e515c17917875d
#
_entry.id   0c88531878eac432f2e515c17917875d
#
_cell.length_a   1.000
_cell.length_b   1.000
_cell.length_c   1.000
_cell.angle_alpha   90.00
_cell.angle_beta   90.00
_cell.angle_gamma   90.00
#
_symmetry.space_group_name_H-M   'P 1'
#
loop_
_entity.id
_entity.type
_entity.pdbx_description
1 polymer ?
#
loop_
_entity_poly.entity_id
_entity_poly.type
_entity_poly.pdbx_seq_one_letter_code
_entity_poly.pdbx_strand_id
1 'polypeptide(L)'
;MWLGGRQIDEVRECGRVDASGQWDNLHVTTTTFAGKLCAGGLVIDPPVVLAPMAGITNRAFRRLCREAGAGLYVSEMVTSRALIERNAETLDMVTFAGDENPRSVQLYGVDPRVMAQAVRIIVDEDRADHIDLNFGCPVPKVTRKGGGSALPWKQDLFRAIVRAAVQAAGPVPVSVKMRKGIDDEHLTYLAAGAAAAEEGVAWVALHGRTAAQMYGDTADWSAIARLKEHLAGYGTPVLGNGDIWTAADALAMVRQTGADGVVVGRGCLGRPWLFGQLAAAFTGAKIPADPHFAEVLRTLSRHAQLLCADYGEARGCRDMRKHMAWYLKGFSVKQQIRQSLGTVSSLAELDELIGQIDGDQEFNQVVGAGPRGRTAGGRRPTLPDGWLDSRYLDEAAAEHLLEAELGVSGG
;
A
#
# COMPACT_ATOMS: atom_id res chain seq x y z
N MET A 1 27.47 -27.18 4.44
CA MET A 1 27.25 -27.55 3.04
C MET A 1 25.88 -28.22 2.94
N TRP A 2 24.84 -27.39 2.87
CA TRP A 2 23.45 -27.76 2.55
C TRP A 2 22.74 -26.49 2.12
N LEU A 3 22.72 -26.23 0.81
CA LEU A 3 21.97 -25.15 0.20
C LEU A 3 20.69 -25.77 -0.38
N GLY A 4 19.56 -25.39 0.18
CA GLY A 4 18.23 -25.89 -0.14
C GLY A 4 17.81 -25.52 -1.56
N GLY A 5 17.61 -26.54 -2.37
CA GLY A 5 17.16 -26.44 -3.77
C GLY A 5 15.64 -26.36 -3.93
N ARG A 6 14.94 -25.39 -3.32
CA ARG A 6 13.48 -25.19 -3.56
C ARG A 6 13.08 -23.84 -4.11
N GLN A 7 14.01 -22.90 -4.20
CA GLN A 7 13.70 -21.52 -4.64
C GLN A 7 13.97 -21.27 -6.14
N ILE A 8 14.65 -22.20 -6.81
CA ILE A 8 15.07 -22.04 -8.21
C ILE A 8 13.99 -22.50 -9.20
N ASP A 9 13.10 -23.40 -8.80
CA ASP A 9 12.08 -23.95 -9.71
C ASP A 9 10.82 -23.05 -9.84
N GLU A 10 10.47 -22.28 -8.81
CA GLU A 10 9.31 -21.37 -8.88
C GLU A 10 9.56 -20.13 -9.74
N VAL A 11 10.81 -19.68 -9.85
CA VAL A 11 11.19 -18.53 -10.71
C VAL A 11 11.16 -18.90 -12.19
N ARG A 12 11.18 -20.17 -12.54
CA ARG A 12 11.14 -20.64 -13.93
C ARG A 12 9.78 -20.54 -14.60
N GLU A 13 8.70 -20.36 -13.83
CA GLU A 13 7.34 -20.19 -14.37
C GLU A 13 6.98 -18.73 -14.70
N CYS A 14 7.75 -17.77 -14.21
CA CYS A 14 7.57 -16.34 -14.53
C CYS A 14 8.61 -15.89 -15.56
N GLY A 15 8.47 -16.11 -16.83
CA GLY A 15 9.30 -15.76 -17.99
C GLY A 15 10.70 -15.18 -17.66
N ARG A 16 11.72 -15.57 -18.38
CA ARG A 16 13.08 -15.04 -18.23
C ARG A 16 13.22 -13.75 -19.03
N VAL A 17 13.94 -12.79 -18.48
CA VAL A 17 14.52 -11.68 -19.25
C VAL A 17 15.67 -12.26 -20.09
N ASP A 18 15.69 -12.04 -21.39
CA ASP A 18 16.81 -12.45 -22.25
C ASP A 18 18.06 -11.60 -21.98
N ALA A 19 19.19 -12.01 -22.58
CA ALA A 19 20.47 -11.32 -22.41
C ALA A 19 20.48 -9.87 -22.94
N SER A 20 19.42 -9.42 -23.63
CA SER A 20 19.22 -8.05 -24.12
C SER A 20 18.34 -7.20 -23.21
N GLY A 21 17.82 -7.76 -22.10
CA GLY A 21 16.92 -7.05 -21.19
C GLY A 21 15.47 -6.96 -21.68
N GLN A 22 15.13 -7.71 -22.73
CA GLN A 22 13.75 -7.77 -23.24
C GLN A 22 13.02 -8.97 -22.62
N TRP A 23 11.78 -8.74 -22.19
CA TRP A 23 10.88 -9.78 -21.74
C TRP A 23 10.42 -10.61 -22.95
N ASP A 24 10.60 -11.91 -22.90
CA ASP A 24 9.96 -12.79 -23.88
C ASP A 24 8.45 -12.52 -23.86
N ASN A 25 7.90 -12.14 -25.02
CA ASN A 25 6.47 -11.98 -25.24
C ASN A 25 5.75 -13.35 -25.14
N LEU A 26 5.76 -13.93 -23.96
CA LEU A 26 4.82 -14.99 -23.61
C LEU A 26 3.48 -14.29 -23.37
N HIS A 27 2.54 -14.54 -24.23
CA HIS A 27 1.15 -14.13 -24.09
C HIS A 27 0.70 -14.33 -22.64
N VAL A 28 0.57 -13.21 -21.92
CA VAL A 28 -0.11 -13.18 -20.63
C VAL A 28 -1.57 -13.52 -20.92
N THR A 29 -1.88 -14.79 -20.91
CA THR A 29 -3.26 -15.24 -20.83
C THR A 29 -3.76 -14.78 -19.47
N THR A 30 -4.63 -13.80 -19.48
CA THR A 30 -5.45 -13.35 -18.37
C THR A 30 -6.19 -14.55 -17.80
N THR A 31 -5.61 -15.20 -16.79
CA THR A 31 -6.23 -16.36 -16.14
C THR A 31 -7.07 -15.83 -14.98
N THR A 32 -8.34 -15.94 -15.20
CA THR A 32 -9.42 -15.77 -14.23
C THR A 32 -9.20 -16.58 -12.95
N PHE A 33 -9.29 -15.90 -11.80
CA PHE A 33 -9.68 -16.41 -10.48
C PHE A 33 -8.88 -17.51 -9.77
N ALA A 34 -7.76 -17.98 -10.22
CA ALA A 34 -6.95 -18.96 -9.50
C ALA A 34 -5.47 -18.82 -9.88
N GLY A 35 -4.92 -17.63 -9.80
CA GLY A 35 -3.56 -17.45 -10.31
C GLY A 35 -2.76 -16.46 -9.48
N LYS A 36 -1.49 -16.78 -9.38
CA LYS A 36 -0.42 -15.87 -8.97
C LYS A 36 -0.36 -14.69 -9.93
N LEU A 37 -0.10 -13.51 -9.45
CA LEU A 37 0.29 -12.37 -10.28
C LEU A 37 1.82 -12.41 -10.43
N CYS A 38 2.29 -12.63 -11.67
CA CYS A 38 3.69 -12.51 -12.01
C CYS A 38 3.94 -11.16 -12.70
N ALA A 39 4.72 -10.30 -12.11
CA ALA A 39 4.99 -8.98 -12.65
C ALA A 39 6.40 -8.49 -12.29
N GLY A 40 7.19 -8.10 -13.29
CA GLY A 40 8.55 -7.64 -13.08
C GLY A 40 9.49 -8.68 -12.43
N GLY A 41 9.22 -9.97 -12.60
CA GLY A 41 9.98 -11.05 -11.94
C GLY A 41 9.52 -11.35 -10.50
N LEU A 42 8.59 -10.60 -9.95
CA LEU A 42 8.01 -10.85 -8.63
C LEU A 42 6.73 -11.67 -8.76
N VAL A 43 6.56 -12.65 -7.86
CA VAL A 43 5.34 -13.44 -7.72
C VAL A 43 4.55 -12.95 -6.53
N ILE A 44 3.31 -12.52 -6.76
CA ILE A 44 2.34 -12.15 -5.72
C ILE A 44 1.28 -13.26 -5.66
N ASP A 45 1.33 -14.07 -4.61
CA ASP A 45 0.46 -15.24 -4.42
C ASP A 45 -0.10 -15.27 -2.99
N PRO A 46 -1.41 -15.07 -2.82
CA PRO A 46 -2.40 -14.66 -3.82
C PRO A 46 -2.22 -13.20 -4.26
N PRO A 47 -2.88 -12.74 -5.36
CA PRO A 47 -2.74 -11.37 -5.85
C PRO A 47 -3.51 -10.34 -4.99
N VAL A 48 -3.19 -10.36 -3.69
CA VAL A 48 -3.80 -9.56 -2.63
C VAL A 48 -2.70 -8.80 -1.89
N VAL A 49 -2.71 -7.48 -2.02
CA VAL A 49 -1.65 -6.59 -1.54
C VAL A 49 -2.14 -5.78 -0.34
N LEU A 50 -1.36 -5.75 0.75
CA LEU A 50 -1.55 -4.77 1.83
C LEU A 50 -1.12 -3.39 1.33
N ALA A 51 -2.07 -2.44 1.30
CA ALA A 51 -1.81 -1.07 0.90
C ALA A 51 -0.82 -0.36 1.85
N PRO A 52 0.08 0.48 1.34
CA PRO A 52 0.88 1.37 2.16
C PRO A 52 -0.01 2.38 2.90
N MET A 53 0.12 2.43 4.23
CA MET A 53 -0.67 3.32 5.09
C MET A 53 0.24 3.94 6.16
N ALA A 54 0.46 5.26 6.05
CA ALA A 54 1.32 6.01 6.98
C ALA A 54 0.85 5.86 8.44
N GLY A 55 1.78 5.54 9.31
CA GLY A 55 1.57 5.26 10.73
C GLY A 55 0.88 3.92 11.01
N ILE A 56 0.73 3.03 10.02
CA ILE A 56 0.00 1.77 10.17
C ILE A 56 0.79 0.58 9.65
N THR A 57 1.31 0.63 8.42
CA THR A 57 1.99 -0.50 7.79
C THR A 57 3.47 -0.59 8.18
N ASN A 58 3.74 -0.42 9.48
CA ASN A 58 5.02 -0.72 10.12
C ASN A 58 5.29 -2.24 10.15
N ARG A 59 6.49 -2.65 10.55
CA ARG A 59 6.92 -4.06 10.59
C ARG A 59 5.93 -4.97 11.32
N ALA A 60 5.44 -4.53 12.48
CA ALA A 60 4.51 -5.30 13.31
C ALA A 60 3.19 -5.61 12.57
N PHE A 61 2.58 -4.60 11.93
CA PHE A 61 1.31 -4.80 11.23
C PHE A 61 1.49 -5.57 9.91
N ARG A 62 2.56 -5.30 9.15
CA ARG A 62 2.89 -6.08 7.94
C ARG A 62 3.09 -7.57 8.29
N ARG A 63 3.78 -7.88 9.40
CA ARG A 63 3.95 -9.25 9.87
C ARG A 63 2.61 -9.94 10.12
N LEU A 64 1.67 -9.30 10.82
CA LEU A 64 0.33 -9.86 11.06
C LEU A 64 -0.44 -10.12 9.76
N CYS A 65 -0.38 -9.19 8.81
CA CYS A 65 -1.06 -9.34 7.52
C CYS A 65 -0.42 -10.44 6.65
N ARG A 66 0.90 -10.54 6.67
CA ARG A 66 1.66 -11.59 5.97
C ARG A 66 1.33 -12.98 6.52
N GLU A 67 1.40 -13.16 7.83
CA GLU A 67 1.06 -14.41 8.50
C GLU A 67 -0.39 -14.82 8.26
N ALA A 68 -1.27 -13.84 8.04
CA ALA A 68 -2.65 -14.08 7.65
C ALA A 68 -2.84 -14.42 6.16
N GLY A 69 -1.83 -14.26 5.29
CA GLY A 69 -1.92 -14.64 3.89
C GLY A 69 -1.91 -13.50 2.87
N ALA A 70 -1.44 -12.30 3.24
CA ALA A 70 -1.18 -11.25 2.25
C ALA A 70 -0.05 -11.70 1.31
N GLY A 71 -0.29 -11.64 -0.02
CA GLY A 71 0.72 -12.01 -1.02
C GLY A 71 1.83 -10.96 -1.18
N LEU A 72 1.54 -9.69 -0.90
CA LEU A 72 2.51 -8.60 -0.82
C LEU A 72 2.08 -7.60 0.26
N TYR A 73 3.04 -6.98 0.93
CA TYR A 73 2.80 -6.04 2.02
C TYR A 73 3.77 -4.87 1.90
N VAL A 74 3.22 -3.71 1.47
CA VAL A 74 4.02 -2.53 1.18
C VAL A 74 4.25 -1.72 2.46
N SER A 75 5.48 -1.22 2.65
CA SER A 75 5.85 -0.38 3.80
C SER A 75 5.05 0.94 3.84
N GLU A 76 5.19 1.67 4.91
CA GLU A 76 4.79 3.09 4.93
C GLU A 76 5.58 3.88 3.88
N MET A 77 5.00 5.00 3.40
CA MET A 77 5.67 5.83 2.40
C MET A 77 6.87 6.57 2.99
N VAL A 78 7.98 6.49 2.31
CA VAL A 78 9.26 7.09 2.68
C VAL A 78 9.61 8.21 1.71
N THR A 79 10.04 9.36 2.20
CA THR A 79 10.50 10.43 1.31
C THR A 79 11.87 10.12 0.73
N SER A 80 12.00 10.23 -0.59
CA SER A 80 13.27 10.03 -1.31
C SER A 80 14.38 10.95 -0.78
N ARG A 81 14.05 12.20 -0.43
CA ARG A 81 14.99 13.16 0.14
C ARG A 81 15.57 12.69 1.47
N ALA A 82 14.73 12.32 2.45
CA ALA A 82 15.22 11.90 3.76
C ALA A 82 16.03 10.59 3.68
N LEU A 83 15.73 9.74 2.69
CA LEU A 83 16.51 8.52 2.45
C LEU A 83 17.93 8.83 1.97
N ILE A 84 18.10 9.75 1.01
CA ILE A 84 19.44 10.14 0.54
C ILE A 84 20.24 10.91 1.60
N GLU A 85 19.55 11.63 2.48
CA GLU A 85 20.16 12.31 3.64
C GLU A 85 20.48 11.36 4.80
N ARG A 86 20.20 10.07 4.65
CA ARG A 86 20.47 9.03 5.66
C ARG A 86 19.79 9.33 7.01
N ASN A 87 18.60 9.93 6.97
CA ASN A 87 17.83 10.17 8.21
C ASN A 87 17.58 8.85 8.92
N ALA A 88 17.90 8.77 10.21
CA ALA A 88 17.87 7.53 10.98
C ALA A 88 16.45 6.91 11.06
N GLU A 89 15.42 7.73 11.22
CA GLU A 89 14.03 7.26 11.24
C GLU A 89 13.62 6.71 9.87
N THR A 90 14.01 7.39 8.79
CA THR A 90 13.78 6.95 7.42
C THR A 90 14.48 5.62 7.12
N LEU A 91 15.73 5.46 7.58
CA LEU A 91 16.47 4.20 7.42
C LEU A 91 15.82 3.04 8.20
N ASP A 92 15.26 3.31 9.38
CA ASP A 92 14.48 2.31 10.14
C ASP A 92 13.22 1.90 9.38
N MET A 93 12.51 2.83 8.74
CA MET A 93 11.30 2.55 7.95
C MET A 93 11.57 1.66 6.72
N VAL A 94 12.78 1.66 6.16
CA VAL A 94 13.22 0.79 5.05
C VAL A 94 14.03 -0.41 5.54
N THR A 95 13.89 -0.75 6.82
CA THR A 95 14.44 -1.97 7.41
C THR A 95 13.31 -2.98 7.59
N PHE A 96 13.55 -4.21 7.14
CA PHE A 96 12.57 -5.29 7.15
C PHE A 96 12.97 -6.37 8.16
N ALA A 97 11.98 -7.15 8.63
CA ALA A 97 12.28 -8.31 9.45
C ALA A 97 13.00 -9.38 8.61
N GLY A 98 13.88 -10.17 9.23
CA GLY A 98 14.69 -11.19 8.52
C GLY A 98 13.85 -12.29 7.83
N ASP A 99 12.60 -12.45 8.24
CA ASP A 99 11.62 -13.37 7.66
C ASP A 99 10.60 -12.68 6.73
N GLU A 100 10.75 -11.37 6.47
CA GLU A 100 9.87 -10.58 5.59
C GLU A 100 10.34 -10.71 4.13
N ASN A 101 9.63 -11.50 3.35
CA ASN A 101 9.91 -11.79 1.95
C ASN A 101 8.60 -11.95 1.15
N PRO A 102 8.36 -11.18 0.07
CA PRO A 102 9.25 -10.12 -0.45
C PRO A 102 9.22 -8.85 0.40
N ARG A 103 10.34 -8.12 0.41
CA ARG A 103 10.48 -6.80 1.02
C ARG A 103 10.00 -5.73 0.05
N SER A 104 8.99 -4.95 0.42
CA SER A 104 8.39 -3.96 -0.47
C SER A 104 8.38 -2.58 0.18
N VAL A 105 9.08 -1.62 -0.43
CA VAL A 105 9.18 -0.24 0.06
C VAL A 105 8.38 0.72 -0.81
N GLN A 106 7.67 1.69 -0.18
CA GLN A 106 7.05 2.78 -0.93
C GLN A 106 7.84 4.08 -0.79
N LEU A 107 8.23 4.67 -1.92
CA LEU A 107 8.90 5.96 -2.01
C LEU A 107 7.96 7.05 -2.51
N TYR A 108 8.19 8.30 -2.07
CA TYR A 108 7.60 9.48 -2.66
C TYR A 108 8.60 10.64 -2.74
N GLY A 109 8.45 11.49 -3.73
CA GLY A 109 9.30 12.66 -3.97
C GLY A 109 8.82 13.41 -5.20
N VAL A 110 9.42 14.57 -5.48
CA VAL A 110 9.05 15.44 -6.60
C VAL A 110 10.24 15.76 -7.51
N ASP A 111 11.46 15.32 -7.21
CA ASP A 111 12.65 15.47 -8.06
C ASP A 111 13.07 14.09 -8.62
N PRO A 112 13.14 13.93 -9.97
CA PRO A 112 13.56 12.68 -10.61
C PRO A 112 14.99 12.24 -10.22
N ARG A 113 15.91 13.20 -10.00
CA ARG A 113 17.31 12.90 -9.64
C ARG A 113 17.40 12.36 -8.21
N VAL A 114 16.66 12.98 -7.29
CA VAL A 114 16.56 12.55 -5.90
C VAL A 114 15.90 11.16 -5.82
N MET A 115 14.86 10.95 -6.61
CA MET A 115 14.20 9.64 -6.71
C MET A 115 15.17 8.55 -7.20
N ALA A 116 15.92 8.81 -8.28
CA ALA A 116 16.91 7.86 -8.78
C ALA A 116 18.01 7.54 -7.75
N GLN A 117 18.46 8.53 -6.98
CA GLN A 117 19.45 8.30 -5.92
C GLN A 117 18.87 7.47 -4.77
N ALA A 118 17.63 7.74 -4.36
CA ALA A 118 16.96 6.96 -3.33
C ALA A 118 16.76 5.51 -3.75
N VAL A 119 16.34 5.28 -5.00
CA VAL A 119 16.18 3.94 -5.58
C VAL A 119 17.54 3.20 -5.61
N ARG A 120 18.61 3.85 -6.04
CA ARG A 120 19.97 3.23 -6.00
C ARG A 120 20.35 2.81 -4.59
N ILE A 121 20.10 3.62 -3.57
CA ILE A 121 20.38 3.24 -2.17
C ILE A 121 19.62 1.96 -1.78
N ILE A 122 18.35 1.84 -2.19
CA ILE A 122 17.56 0.63 -1.90
C ILE A 122 18.14 -0.59 -2.60
N VAL A 123 18.54 -0.46 -3.85
CA VAL A 123 19.07 -1.57 -4.67
C VAL A 123 20.50 -1.94 -4.27
N ASP A 124 21.40 -0.98 -4.20
CA ASP A 124 22.82 -1.21 -3.94
C ASP A 124 23.07 -1.77 -2.53
N GLU A 125 22.22 -1.43 -1.58
CA GLU A 125 22.28 -1.92 -0.20
C GLU A 125 21.37 -3.14 0.06
N ASP A 126 20.78 -3.72 -0.99
CA ASP A 126 19.87 -4.87 -0.91
C ASP A 126 18.76 -4.69 0.15
N ARG A 127 18.10 -3.52 0.14
CA ARG A 127 17.09 -3.19 1.15
C ARG A 127 15.70 -3.69 0.83
N ALA A 128 15.34 -3.84 -0.45
CA ALA A 128 14.03 -4.30 -0.85
C ALA A 128 14.05 -5.07 -2.17
N ASP A 129 13.06 -5.95 -2.33
CA ASP A 129 12.84 -6.79 -3.51
C ASP A 129 11.84 -6.15 -4.48
N HIS A 130 11.16 -5.06 -4.04
CA HIS A 130 10.19 -4.31 -4.80
C HIS A 130 10.11 -2.85 -4.33
N ILE A 131 9.93 -1.93 -5.27
CA ILE A 131 9.76 -0.49 -5.00
C ILE A 131 8.42 -0.02 -5.55
N ASP A 132 7.59 0.59 -4.71
CA ASP A 132 6.32 1.21 -5.10
C ASP A 132 6.45 2.74 -5.05
N LEU A 133 5.95 3.46 -6.06
CA LEU A 133 5.95 4.91 -6.11
C LEU A 133 4.59 5.47 -5.73
N ASN A 134 4.56 6.41 -4.77
CA ASN A 134 3.35 7.02 -4.27
C ASN A 134 2.90 8.22 -5.09
N PHE A 135 1.84 8.03 -5.85
CA PHE A 135 1.11 9.10 -6.55
C PHE A 135 -0.35 9.17 -6.12
N GLY A 136 -0.65 8.71 -4.90
CA GLY A 136 -2.02 8.64 -4.41
C GLY A 136 -2.27 9.33 -3.07
N CYS A 137 -1.25 9.80 -2.35
CA CYS A 137 -1.41 10.45 -1.05
C CYS A 137 -2.11 11.81 -1.20
N PRO A 138 -3.31 12.03 -0.59
CA PRO A 138 -4.07 13.26 -0.76
C PRO A 138 -3.83 14.27 0.38
N VAL A 139 -2.94 13.97 1.33
CA VAL A 139 -2.78 14.83 2.51
C VAL A 139 -2.09 16.15 2.16
N PRO A 140 -2.52 17.30 2.76
CA PRO A 140 -1.98 18.62 2.44
C PRO A 140 -0.46 18.75 2.60
N LYS A 141 0.14 18.04 3.58
CA LYS A 141 1.60 18.04 3.78
C LYS A 141 2.35 17.58 2.51
N VAL A 142 1.74 16.71 1.69
CA VAL A 142 2.33 16.18 0.46
C VAL A 142 1.87 16.96 -0.76
N THR A 143 0.55 17.18 -0.90
CA THR A 143 -0.02 17.78 -2.13
C THR A 143 0.31 19.26 -2.31
N ARG A 144 0.43 20.05 -1.20
CA ARG A 144 0.85 21.46 -1.29
C ARG A 144 2.27 21.64 -1.84
N LYS A 145 3.08 20.57 -1.87
CA LYS A 145 4.42 20.51 -2.44
C LYS A 145 4.42 19.87 -3.84
N GLY A 146 3.27 19.69 -4.48
CA GLY A 146 3.13 19.07 -5.78
C GLY A 146 3.30 17.55 -5.78
N GLY A 147 3.46 16.90 -4.62
CA GLY A 147 3.67 15.46 -4.50
C GLY A 147 2.38 14.64 -4.38
N GLY A 148 2.53 13.32 -4.26
CA GLY A 148 1.42 12.39 -4.08
C GLY A 148 0.38 12.49 -5.19
N SER A 149 -0.90 12.66 -4.83
CA SER A 149 -2.00 12.71 -5.80
C SER A 149 -2.05 13.99 -6.67
N ALA A 150 -1.27 15.02 -6.34
CA ALA A 150 -1.14 16.22 -7.17
C ALA A 150 -0.20 16.01 -8.36
N LEU A 151 0.83 15.17 -8.20
CA LEU A 151 1.95 15.05 -9.12
C LEU A 151 1.56 14.54 -10.52
N PRO A 152 0.66 13.55 -10.70
CA PRO A 152 0.30 13.02 -12.01
C PRO A 152 -0.38 14.06 -12.94
N TRP A 153 -0.76 15.23 -12.42
CA TRP A 153 -1.23 16.33 -13.24
C TRP A 153 -0.12 16.93 -14.09
N LYS A 154 1.11 17.02 -13.58
CA LYS A 154 2.31 17.41 -14.31
C LYS A 154 2.90 16.19 -15.04
N GLN A 155 2.44 15.98 -16.29
CA GLN A 155 2.69 14.74 -17.04
C GLN A 155 4.16 14.50 -17.34
N ASP A 156 4.91 15.54 -17.68
CA ASP A 156 6.34 15.49 -17.93
C ASP A 156 7.14 15.12 -16.67
N LEU A 157 6.81 15.75 -15.53
CA LEU A 157 7.43 15.45 -14.25
C LEU A 157 7.12 14.03 -13.78
N PHE A 158 5.85 13.63 -13.88
CA PHE A 158 5.43 12.26 -13.53
C PHE A 158 6.24 11.23 -14.31
N ARG A 159 6.29 11.38 -15.64
CA ARG A 159 7.05 10.50 -16.54
C ARG A 159 8.54 10.50 -16.19
N ALA A 160 9.13 11.66 -15.95
CA ALA A 160 10.54 11.78 -15.59
C ALA A 160 10.88 11.06 -14.28
N ILE A 161 10.02 11.15 -13.26
CA ILE A 161 10.22 10.45 -11.97
C ILE A 161 10.09 8.94 -12.15
N VAL A 162 9.06 8.46 -12.86
CA VAL A 162 8.86 7.02 -13.08
C VAL A 162 10.04 6.45 -13.87
N ARG A 163 10.43 7.10 -14.98
CA ARG A 163 11.61 6.71 -15.79
C ARG A 163 12.87 6.63 -14.94
N ALA A 164 13.13 7.67 -14.16
CA ALA A 164 14.32 7.74 -13.31
C ALA A 164 14.35 6.61 -12.27
N ALA A 165 13.20 6.29 -11.68
CA ALA A 165 13.08 5.19 -10.72
C ALA A 165 13.29 3.83 -11.38
N VAL A 166 12.62 3.55 -12.51
CA VAL A 166 12.74 2.26 -13.24
C VAL A 166 14.17 2.05 -13.73
N GLN A 167 14.80 3.06 -14.32
CA GLN A 167 16.19 2.96 -14.77
C GLN A 167 17.18 2.74 -13.60
N ALA A 168 16.95 3.38 -12.46
CA ALA A 168 17.81 3.23 -11.29
C ALA A 168 17.60 1.89 -10.57
N ALA A 169 16.41 1.30 -10.67
CA ALA A 169 16.06 0.02 -10.04
C ALA A 169 16.67 -1.20 -10.74
N GLY A 170 17.01 -1.10 -12.03
CA GLY A 170 17.53 -2.21 -12.80
C GLY A 170 16.61 -3.43 -12.76
N PRO A 171 17.05 -4.58 -12.18
CA PRO A 171 16.23 -5.78 -12.14
C PRO A 171 15.13 -5.76 -11.05
N VAL A 172 15.17 -4.81 -10.11
CA VAL A 172 14.17 -4.70 -9.04
C VAL A 172 12.88 -4.10 -9.61
N PRO A 173 11.73 -4.79 -9.53
CA PRO A 173 10.49 -4.28 -10.07
C PRO A 173 10.04 -2.99 -9.38
N VAL A 174 9.55 -2.05 -10.21
CA VAL A 174 8.97 -0.79 -9.75
C VAL A 174 7.49 -0.78 -10.09
N SER A 175 6.63 -0.42 -9.15
CA SER A 175 5.20 -0.20 -9.38
C SER A 175 4.79 1.24 -9.08
N VAL A 176 3.60 1.63 -9.51
CA VAL A 176 3.01 2.91 -9.12
C VAL A 176 1.66 2.71 -8.47
N LYS A 177 1.40 3.45 -7.38
CA LYS A 177 0.09 3.52 -6.75
C LYS A 177 -0.46 4.93 -6.84
N MET A 178 -1.62 5.08 -7.47
CA MET A 178 -2.21 6.40 -7.75
C MET A 178 -3.70 6.46 -7.40
N ARG A 179 -4.27 7.67 -7.45
CA ARG A 179 -5.70 7.97 -7.44
C ARG A 179 -6.17 8.32 -8.85
N LYS A 180 -7.52 8.37 -9.07
CA LYS A 180 -8.05 8.69 -10.40
C LYS A 180 -7.80 10.15 -10.83
N GLY A 181 -7.41 11.03 -9.92
CA GLY A 181 -7.08 12.43 -10.20
C GLY A 181 -7.10 13.29 -8.95
N ILE A 182 -7.04 14.60 -9.15
CA ILE A 182 -7.12 15.62 -8.12
C ILE A 182 -8.58 15.79 -7.68
N ASP A 183 -9.46 16.03 -8.62
CA ASP A 183 -10.92 16.11 -8.51
C ASP A 183 -11.56 15.58 -9.81
N ASP A 184 -12.86 15.74 -9.98
CA ASP A 184 -13.58 15.17 -11.15
C ASP A 184 -13.31 15.94 -12.46
N GLU A 185 -12.85 17.21 -12.37
CA GLU A 185 -12.43 18.01 -13.53
C GLU A 185 -10.97 17.73 -13.92
N HIS A 186 -10.14 17.27 -12.97
CA HIS A 186 -8.69 17.07 -13.14
C HIS A 186 -8.33 15.60 -12.97
N LEU A 187 -8.91 14.74 -13.82
CA LEU A 187 -8.59 13.31 -13.85
C LEU A 187 -7.25 13.07 -14.55
N THR A 188 -6.45 12.16 -13.99
CA THR A 188 -5.08 11.89 -14.44
C THR A 188 -4.82 10.42 -14.74
N TYR A 189 -5.63 9.49 -14.22
CA TYR A 189 -5.30 8.07 -14.12
C TYR A 189 -5.03 7.37 -15.47
N LEU A 190 -5.71 7.75 -16.57
CA LEU A 190 -5.48 7.12 -17.88
C LEU A 190 -4.11 7.56 -18.45
N ALA A 191 -3.86 8.86 -18.50
CA ALA A 191 -2.59 9.37 -19.03
C ALA A 191 -1.39 8.97 -18.16
N ALA A 192 -1.56 9.02 -16.83
CA ALA A 192 -0.52 8.59 -15.90
C ALA A 192 -0.28 7.07 -15.96
N GLY A 193 -1.34 6.28 -16.11
CA GLY A 193 -1.22 4.83 -16.27
C GLY A 193 -0.47 4.45 -17.53
N ALA A 194 -0.82 5.05 -18.68
CA ALA A 194 -0.11 4.84 -19.95
C ALA A 194 1.37 5.25 -19.85
N ALA A 195 1.64 6.45 -19.31
CA ALA A 195 3.01 6.91 -19.10
C ALA A 195 3.82 5.98 -18.20
N ALA A 196 3.23 5.47 -17.13
CA ALA A 196 3.89 4.49 -16.25
C ALA A 196 4.18 3.17 -16.96
N ALA A 197 3.22 2.65 -17.74
CA ALA A 197 3.39 1.43 -18.52
C ALA A 197 4.48 1.58 -19.59
N GLU A 198 4.52 2.71 -20.31
CA GLU A 198 5.56 3.03 -21.30
C GLU A 198 6.97 3.12 -20.67
N GLU A 199 7.07 3.54 -19.42
CA GLU A 199 8.35 3.59 -18.71
C GLU A 199 8.72 2.24 -18.06
N GLY A 200 7.90 1.19 -18.20
CA GLY A 200 8.23 -0.18 -17.82
C GLY A 200 7.95 -0.52 -16.36
N VAL A 201 6.94 0.08 -15.73
CA VAL A 201 6.52 -0.34 -14.39
C VAL A 201 5.95 -1.76 -14.40
N ALA A 202 6.19 -2.50 -13.34
CA ALA A 202 5.72 -3.87 -13.17
C ALA A 202 4.19 -3.96 -13.07
N TRP A 203 3.52 -3.00 -12.42
CA TRP A 203 2.06 -2.87 -12.38
C TRP A 203 1.63 -1.46 -11.96
N VAL A 204 0.35 -1.17 -12.17
CA VAL A 204 -0.30 0.07 -11.71
C VAL A 204 -1.40 -0.29 -10.72
N ALA A 205 -1.40 0.32 -9.53
CA ALA A 205 -2.48 0.19 -8.56
C ALA A 205 -3.34 1.48 -8.53
N LEU A 206 -4.64 1.37 -8.82
CA LEU A 206 -5.55 2.50 -8.87
C LEU A 206 -6.53 2.51 -7.71
N HIS A 207 -6.49 3.57 -6.88
CA HIS A 207 -7.57 3.87 -5.94
C HIS A 207 -8.67 4.64 -6.67
N GLY A 208 -9.88 4.07 -6.72
CA GLY A 208 -11.03 4.60 -7.46
C GLY A 208 -11.63 5.90 -6.87
N ARG A 209 -10.85 6.73 -6.18
CA ARG A 209 -11.22 8.05 -5.65
C ARG A 209 -10.29 9.13 -6.15
N THR A 210 -10.79 10.37 -6.23
CA THR A 210 -9.94 11.56 -6.41
C THR A 210 -9.28 11.99 -5.09
N ALA A 211 -8.32 12.91 -5.15
CA ALA A 211 -7.75 13.53 -3.97
C ALA A 211 -8.81 14.30 -3.16
N ALA A 212 -9.69 15.02 -3.86
CA ALA A 212 -10.78 15.79 -3.25
C ALA A 212 -11.77 14.91 -2.45
N GLN A 213 -12.07 13.72 -2.92
CA GLN A 213 -12.94 12.77 -2.21
C GLN A 213 -12.31 12.25 -0.90
N MET A 214 -11.00 12.37 -0.72
CA MET A 214 -10.29 11.85 0.45
C MET A 214 -10.64 10.38 0.72
N TYR A 215 -11.53 10.14 1.70
CA TYR A 215 -12.00 8.82 2.13
C TYR A 215 -13.54 8.73 2.19
N GLY A 216 -14.23 9.79 1.79
CA GLY A 216 -15.68 9.84 1.66
C GLY A 216 -16.16 9.22 0.35
N ASP A 217 -17.47 9.29 0.13
CA ASP A 217 -18.17 8.75 -1.03
C ASP A 217 -17.85 7.26 -1.30
N THR A 218 -18.24 6.76 -2.45
CA THR A 218 -17.92 5.39 -2.90
C THR A 218 -16.76 5.43 -3.89
N ALA A 219 -15.86 4.46 -3.82
CA ALA A 219 -14.80 4.30 -4.81
C ALA A 219 -15.39 3.93 -6.18
N ASP A 220 -15.02 4.66 -7.20
CA ASP A 220 -15.44 4.43 -8.57
C ASP A 220 -14.66 3.25 -9.18
N TRP A 221 -15.22 2.06 -9.10
CA TRP A 221 -14.60 0.86 -9.69
C TRP A 221 -14.61 0.90 -11.23
N SER A 222 -15.53 1.67 -11.84
CA SER A 222 -15.52 1.83 -13.30
C SER A 222 -14.26 2.54 -13.82
N ALA A 223 -13.63 3.40 -13.01
CA ALA A 223 -12.33 3.97 -13.36
C ALA A 223 -11.22 2.90 -13.40
N ILE A 224 -11.29 1.88 -12.53
CA ILE A 224 -10.34 0.75 -12.53
C ILE A 224 -10.55 -0.07 -13.81
N ALA A 225 -11.80 -0.37 -14.18
CA ALA A 225 -12.12 -1.08 -15.42
C ALA A 225 -11.61 -0.32 -16.66
N ARG A 226 -11.87 1.01 -16.72
CA ARG A 226 -11.36 1.85 -17.81
C ARG A 226 -9.84 1.88 -17.89
N LEU A 227 -9.16 1.91 -16.74
CA LEU A 227 -7.68 1.83 -16.72
C LEU A 227 -7.19 0.48 -17.22
N LYS A 228 -7.82 -0.62 -16.79
CA LYS A 228 -7.47 -1.99 -17.25
C LYS A 228 -7.62 -2.13 -18.75
N GLU A 229 -8.72 -1.64 -19.31
CA GLU A 229 -8.95 -1.61 -20.75
C GLU A 229 -7.91 -0.73 -21.46
N HIS A 230 -7.64 0.46 -20.93
CA HIS A 230 -6.67 1.40 -21.50
C HIS A 230 -5.24 0.84 -21.56
N LEU A 231 -4.86 0.02 -20.57
CA LEU A 231 -3.54 -0.59 -20.48
C LEU A 231 -3.45 -1.98 -21.16
N ALA A 232 -4.52 -2.48 -21.78
CA ALA A 232 -4.52 -3.80 -22.39
C ALA A 232 -3.40 -3.99 -23.45
N GLY A 233 -3.10 -2.95 -24.24
CA GLY A 233 -2.06 -2.97 -25.25
C GLY A 233 -0.62 -2.95 -24.72
N TYR A 234 -0.43 -2.58 -23.44
CA TYR A 234 0.88 -2.53 -22.81
C TYR A 234 1.24 -3.82 -22.05
N GLY A 235 0.28 -4.68 -21.80
CA GLY A 235 0.48 -5.88 -20.97
C GLY A 235 0.75 -5.59 -19.49
N THR A 236 0.62 -4.35 -19.05
CA THR A 236 0.87 -3.94 -17.65
C THR A 236 -0.31 -4.29 -16.76
N PRO A 237 -0.13 -5.09 -15.71
CA PRO A 237 -1.19 -5.45 -14.76
C PRO A 237 -1.77 -4.23 -14.04
N VAL A 238 -3.07 -4.31 -13.72
CA VAL A 238 -3.79 -3.30 -12.93
C VAL A 238 -4.32 -3.91 -11.65
N LEU A 239 -3.96 -3.34 -10.50
CA LEU A 239 -4.50 -3.73 -9.21
C LEU A 239 -5.59 -2.76 -8.75
N GLY A 240 -6.75 -3.29 -8.37
CA GLY A 240 -7.88 -2.50 -7.91
C GLY A 240 -7.79 -2.13 -6.43
N ASN A 241 -8.10 -0.87 -6.09
CA ASN A 241 -8.11 -0.39 -4.71
C ASN A 241 -9.32 0.52 -4.43
N GLY A 242 -9.90 0.36 -3.25
CA GLY A 242 -11.00 1.17 -2.73
C GLY A 242 -12.24 0.33 -2.39
N ASP A 243 -12.75 0.53 -1.18
CA ASP A 243 -13.97 -0.08 -0.63
C ASP A 243 -14.00 -1.62 -0.66
N ILE A 244 -12.87 -2.24 -0.38
CA ILE A 244 -12.75 -3.67 -0.13
C ILE A 244 -12.80 -3.88 1.39
N TRP A 245 -13.94 -4.35 1.89
CA TRP A 245 -14.22 -4.60 3.30
C TRP A 245 -14.31 -6.08 3.61
N THR A 246 -14.62 -6.89 2.61
CA THR A 246 -14.81 -8.34 2.68
C THR A 246 -14.12 -9.04 1.52
N ALA A 247 -14.00 -10.36 1.60
CA ALA A 247 -13.55 -11.20 0.49
C ALA A 247 -14.51 -11.12 -0.72
N ALA A 248 -15.82 -10.97 -0.46
CA ALA A 248 -16.82 -10.82 -1.51
C ALA A 248 -16.61 -9.52 -2.31
N ASP A 249 -16.24 -8.40 -1.65
CA ASP A 249 -15.94 -7.14 -2.32
C ASP A 249 -14.72 -7.28 -3.23
N ALA A 250 -13.67 -7.96 -2.77
CA ALA A 250 -12.47 -8.19 -3.56
C ALA A 250 -12.77 -9.01 -4.84
N LEU A 251 -13.53 -10.10 -4.71
CA LEU A 251 -13.96 -10.88 -5.86
C LEU A 251 -14.90 -10.09 -6.78
N ALA A 252 -15.79 -9.26 -6.22
CA ALA A 252 -16.66 -8.39 -7.00
C ALA A 252 -15.86 -7.35 -7.79
N MET A 253 -14.85 -6.73 -7.16
CA MET A 253 -13.97 -5.77 -7.84
C MET A 253 -13.28 -6.43 -9.04
N VAL A 254 -12.63 -7.57 -8.86
CA VAL A 254 -11.94 -8.26 -9.97
C VAL A 254 -12.91 -8.66 -11.08
N ARG A 255 -14.10 -9.20 -10.73
CA ARG A 255 -15.13 -9.57 -11.74
C ARG A 255 -15.64 -8.35 -12.53
N GLN A 256 -15.87 -7.23 -11.86
CA GLN A 256 -16.45 -6.04 -12.48
C GLN A 256 -15.44 -5.23 -13.28
N THR A 257 -14.17 -5.26 -12.89
CA THR A 257 -13.16 -4.38 -13.46
C THR A 257 -12.14 -5.08 -14.34
N GLY A 258 -12.04 -6.41 -14.27
CA GLY A 258 -10.98 -7.17 -14.92
C GLY A 258 -9.59 -6.95 -14.29
N ALA A 259 -9.51 -6.35 -13.09
CA ALA A 259 -8.24 -6.15 -12.39
C ALA A 259 -7.52 -7.48 -12.11
N ASP A 260 -6.19 -7.46 -12.17
CA ASP A 260 -5.34 -8.65 -12.01
C ASP A 260 -5.13 -9.04 -10.53
N GLY A 261 -5.54 -8.18 -9.62
CA GLY A 261 -5.48 -8.38 -8.17
C GLY A 261 -6.03 -7.17 -7.44
N VAL A 262 -5.89 -7.18 -6.12
CA VAL A 262 -6.47 -6.13 -5.26
C VAL A 262 -5.45 -5.57 -4.27
N VAL A 263 -5.61 -4.29 -3.95
CA VAL A 263 -4.85 -3.59 -2.90
C VAL A 263 -5.82 -3.21 -1.78
N VAL A 264 -5.58 -3.73 -0.57
CA VAL A 264 -6.47 -3.57 0.58
C VAL A 264 -5.86 -2.64 1.62
N GLY A 265 -6.56 -1.55 1.91
CA GLY A 265 -6.17 -0.57 2.94
C GLY A 265 -7.06 -0.65 4.17
N ARG A 266 -7.98 0.29 4.31
CA ARG A 266 -8.81 0.46 5.52
C ARG A 266 -9.61 -0.78 5.93
N GLY A 267 -9.91 -1.69 5.01
CA GLY A 267 -10.64 -2.94 5.30
C GLY A 267 -9.94 -3.84 6.31
N CYS A 268 -8.60 -3.84 6.34
CA CYS A 268 -7.83 -4.68 7.25
C CYS A 268 -7.50 -4.02 8.61
N LEU A 269 -7.90 -2.76 8.85
CA LEU A 269 -7.63 -2.07 10.11
C LEU A 269 -8.31 -2.80 11.29
N GLY A 270 -7.49 -3.29 12.23
CA GLY A 270 -7.94 -4.14 13.34
C GLY A 270 -8.49 -5.51 12.88
N ARG A 271 -8.22 -5.90 11.64
CA ARG A 271 -8.67 -7.17 11.03
C ARG A 271 -7.59 -7.79 10.13
N PRO A 272 -6.37 -8.04 10.61
CA PRO A 272 -5.33 -8.63 9.76
C PRO A 272 -5.77 -9.99 9.17
N TRP A 273 -6.62 -10.76 9.86
CA TRP A 273 -7.21 -12.02 9.37
C TRP A 273 -8.03 -11.88 8.08
N LEU A 274 -8.41 -10.65 7.68
CA LEU A 274 -9.06 -10.41 6.39
C LEU A 274 -8.20 -10.94 5.24
N PHE A 275 -6.87 -10.91 5.36
CA PHE A 275 -5.99 -11.46 4.33
C PHE A 275 -6.12 -12.97 4.16
N GLY A 276 -6.41 -13.71 5.24
CA GLY A 276 -6.72 -15.15 5.14
C GLY A 276 -8.04 -15.42 4.44
N GLN A 277 -9.06 -14.58 4.69
CA GLN A 277 -10.34 -14.65 3.98
C GLN A 277 -10.18 -14.32 2.48
N LEU A 278 -9.36 -13.31 2.17
CA LEU A 278 -9.03 -12.92 0.80
C LEU A 278 -8.22 -14.01 0.09
N ALA A 279 -7.19 -14.55 0.72
CA ALA A 279 -6.38 -15.63 0.17
C ALA A 279 -7.24 -16.86 -0.17
N ALA A 280 -8.11 -17.27 0.76
CA ALA A 280 -9.05 -18.37 0.51
C ALA A 280 -9.99 -18.08 -0.67
N ALA A 281 -10.49 -16.84 -0.78
CA ALA A 281 -11.37 -16.45 -1.88
C ALA A 281 -10.68 -16.50 -3.24
N PHE A 282 -9.43 -16.05 -3.32
CA PHE A 282 -8.66 -16.03 -4.58
C PHE A 282 -8.14 -17.41 -4.97
N THR A 283 -7.98 -18.33 -4.04
CA THR A 283 -7.59 -19.72 -4.31
C THR A 283 -8.79 -20.68 -4.48
N GLY A 284 -10.02 -20.18 -4.34
CA GLY A 284 -11.24 -21.00 -4.40
C GLY A 284 -11.44 -21.91 -3.18
N ALA A 285 -10.68 -21.68 -2.11
CA ALA A 285 -10.83 -22.42 -0.86
C ALA A 285 -12.04 -21.90 -0.05
N LYS A 286 -12.45 -22.69 0.95
CA LYS A 286 -13.51 -22.26 1.87
C LYS A 286 -13.06 -21.02 2.65
N ILE A 287 -13.78 -19.92 2.51
CA ILE A 287 -13.49 -18.67 3.22
C ILE A 287 -13.70 -18.89 4.73
N PRO A 288 -12.66 -18.63 5.57
CA PRO A 288 -12.80 -18.71 7.03
C PRO A 288 -13.86 -17.73 7.55
N ALA A 289 -14.59 -18.14 8.59
CA ALA A 289 -15.47 -17.24 9.33
C ALA A 289 -14.67 -16.10 9.98
N ASP A 290 -15.35 -15.02 10.36
CA ASP A 290 -14.75 -14.03 11.25
C ASP A 290 -14.40 -14.68 12.59
N PRO A 291 -13.27 -14.31 13.22
CA PRO A 291 -12.84 -14.91 14.48
C PRO A 291 -13.76 -14.51 15.64
N HIS A 292 -13.86 -15.40 16.63
CA HIS A 292 -14.43 -15.08 17.95
C HIS A 292 -13.65 -13.95 18.62
N PHE A 293 -14.31 -13.20 19.50
CA PHE A 293 -13.69 -12.05 20.15
C PHE A 293 -12.43 -12.40 20.95
N ALA A 294 -12.38 -13.56 21.59
CA ALA A 294 -11.18 -14.03 22.26
C ALA A 294 -9.96 -14.14 21.32
N GLU A 295 -10.16 -14.52 20.06
CA GLU A 295 -9.08 -14.59 19.05
C GLU A 295 -8.66 -13.19 18.59
N VAL A 296 -9.63 -12.28 18.46
CA VAL A 296 -9.36 -10.87 18.16
C VAL A 296 -8.54 -10.21 19.27
N LEU A 297 -8.89 -10.48 20.54
CA LEU A 297 -8.14 -9.97 21.69
C LEU A 297 -6.70 -10.53 21.73
N ARG A 298 -6.50 -11.82 21.43
CA ARG A 298 -5.15 -12.39 21.28
C ARG A 298 -4.35 -11.72 20.17
N THR A 299 -4.98 -11.45 19.02
CA THR A 299 -4.35 -10.76 17.91
C THR A 299 -4.00 -9.31 18.27
N LEU A 300 -4.87 -8.62 19.00
CA LEU A 300 -4.64 -7.27 19.52
C LEU A 300 -3.44 -7.25 20.48
N SER A 301 -3.40 -8.16 21.46
CA SER A 301 -2.28 -8.28 22.42
C SER A 301 -0.97 -8.58 21.69
N ARG A 302 -0.98 -9.53 20.73
CA ARG A 302 0.19 -9.83 19.89
C ARG A 302 0.65 -8.62 19.07
N HIS A 303 -0.27 -7.83 18.50
CA HIS A 303 0.11 -6.60 17.78
C HIS A 303 0.83 -5.62 18.69
N ALA A 304 0.32 -5.41 19.91
CA ALA A 304 0.99 -4.56 20.91
C ALA A 304 2.38 -5.08 21.26
N GLN A 305 2.53 -6.39 21.50
CA GLN A 305 3.81 -7.03 21.80
C GLN A 305 4.83 -6.82 20.67
N LEU A 306 4.41 -6.99 19.41
CA LEU A 306 5.27 -6.76 18.25
C LEU A 306 5.70 -5.29 18.13
N LEU A 307 4.78 -4.34 18.34
CA LEU A 307 5.12 -2.91 18.37
C LEU A 307 6.09 -2.57 19.49
N CYS A 308 5.90 -3.16 20.66
CA CYS A 308 6.81 -2.95 21.81
C CYS A 308 8.19 -3.58 21.56
N ALA A 309 8.25 -4.71 20.89
CA ALA A 309 9.52 -5.33 20.50
C ALA A 309 10.30 -4.48 19.48
N ASP A 310 9.59 -3.86 18.51
CA ASP A 310 10.19 -3.02 17.47
C ASP A 310 10.62 -1.63 18.00
N TYR A 311 9.82 -1.01 18.89
CA TYR A 311 9.99 0.42 19.23
C TYR A 311 10.21 0.69 20.72
N GLY A 312 10.24 -0.34 21.55
CA GLY A 312 10.19 -0.22 23.01
C GLY A 312 8.77 -0.01 23.55
N GLU A 313 8.53 -0.38 24.80
CA GLU A 313 7.19 -0.48 25.37
C GLU A 313 6.42 0.86 25.34
N ALA A 314 7.06 1.95 25.74
CA ALA A 314 6.42 3.26 25.82
C ALA A 314 5.94 3.77 24.43
N ARG A 315 6.75 3.58 23.37
CA ARG A 315 6.36 3.95 22.00
C ARG A 315 5.38 2.93 21.42
N GLY A 316 5.61 1.64 21.61
CA GLY A 316 4.76 0.57 21.10
C GLY A 316 3.34 0.65 21.62
N CYS A 317 3.15 0.83 22.93
CA CYS A 317 1.83 1.03 23.52
C CYS A 317 1.15 2.30 23.02
N ARG A 318 1.88 3.42 22.89
CA ARG A 318 1.34 4.67 22.33
C ARG A 318 0.87 4.47 20.89
N ASP A 319 1.64 3.78 20.06
CA ASP A 319 1.28 3.50 18.69
C ASP A 319 0.11 2.51 18.58
N MET A 320 -0.02 1.59 19.54
CA MET A 320 -1.13 0.66 19.59
C MET A 320 -2.48 1.34 19.87
N ARG A 321 -2.53 2.46 20.60
CA ARG A 321 -3.77 3.17 20.98
C ARG A 321 -4.72 3.44 19.82
N LYS A 322 -4.19 3.85 18.67
CA LYS A 322 -5.00 4.12 17.46
C LYS A 322 -5.67 2.88 16.88
N HIS A 323 -5.12 1.68 17.15
CA HIS A 323 -5.66 0.41 16.65
C HIS A 323 -6.78 -0.16 17.52
N MET A 324 -6.86 0.24 18.80
CA MET A 324 -7.82 -0.31 19.77
C MET A 324 -9.27 -0.26 19.27
N ALA A 325 -9.71 0.93 18.82
CA ALA A 325 -11.07 1.10 18.34
C ALA A 325 -11.38 0.22 17.12
N TRP A 326 -10.39 -0.07 16.27
CA TRP A 326 -10.57 -0.89 15.09
C TRP A 326 -10.69 -2.38 15.44
N TYR A 327 -9.90 -2.89 16.38
CA TYR A 327 -10.03 -4.25 16.88
C TYR A 327 -11.36 -4.50 17.60
N LEU A 328 -11.83 -3.52 18.35
CA LEU A 328 -13.06 -3.62 19.13
C LEU A 328 -14.34 -3.36 18.32
N LYS A 329 -14.22 -2.99 17.05
CA LYS A 329 -15.39 -2.72 16.20
C LYS A 329 -16.12 -4.02 15.87
N GLY A 330 -17.40 -4.11 16.20
CA GLY A 330 -18.25 -5.29 16.03
C GLY A 330 -18.41 -6.12 17.29
N PHE A 331 -17.81 -5.69 18.43
CA PHE A 331 -17.90 -6.38 19.73
C PHE A 331 -18.39 -5.43 20.82
N SER A 332 -19.05 -6.01 21.82
CA SER A 332 -19.56 -5.26 22.97
C SER A 332 -18.48 -5.14 24.04
N VAL A 333 -18.04 -3.92 24.31
CA VAL A 333 -17.04 -3.61 25.35
C VAL A 333 -17.51 -2.41 26.15
N LYS A 334 -17.44 -2.49 27.47
CA LYS A 334 -17.81 -1.40 28.38
C LYS A 334 -17.05 -0.11 28.01
N GLN A 335 -17.76 1.02 28.03
CA GLN A 335 -17.18 2.32 27.64
C GLN A 335 -15.92 2.67 28.43
N GLN A 336 -15.90 2.39 29.74
CA GLN A 336 -14.75 2.64 30.61
C GLN A 336 -13.50 1.87 30.12
N ILE A 337 -13.65 0.58 29.78
CA ILE A 337 -12.53 -0.24 29.27
C ILE A 337 -12.05 0.31 27.92
N ARG A 338 -12.98 0.70 27.04
CA ARG A 338 -12.60 1.34 25.74
C ARG A 338 -11.79 2.60 25.94
N GLN A 339 -12.14 3.44 26.91
CA GLN A 339 -11.41 4.67 27.25
C GLN A 339 -10.01 4.34 27.79
N SER A 340 -9.89 3.39 28.73
CA SER A 340 -8.61 2.97 29.28
C SER A 340 -7.70 2.36 28.22
N LEU A 341 -8.20 1.51 27.34
CA LEU A 341 -7.43 0.98 26.19
C LEU A 341 -6.88 2.08 25.27
N GLY A 342 -7.63 3.19 25.12
CA GLY A 342 -7.19 4.36 24.35
C GLY A 342 -6.02 5.14 24.97
N THR A 343 -5.66 4.86 26.23
CA THR A 343 -4.59 5.52 26.97
C THR A 343 -3.51 4.59 27.49
N VAL A 344 -3.62 3.27 27.21
CA VAL A 344 -2.72 2.22 27.68
C VAL A 344 -1.23 2.59 27.49
N SER A 345 -0.40 2.31 28.49
CA SER A 345 1.00 2.72 28.53
C SER A 345 2.00 1.57 28.73
N SER A 346 1.51 0.39 29.10
CA SER A 346 2.32 -0.83 29.24
C SER A 346 1.57 -2.07 28.77
N LEU A 347 2.31 -3.14 28.47
CA LEU A 347 1.71 -4.44 28.14
C LEU A 347 0.98 -5.06 29.33
N ALA A 348 1.48 -4.87 30.54
CA ALA A 348 0.83 -5.35 31.75
C ALA A 348 -0.55 -4.71 31.95
N GLU A 349 -0.66 -3.39 31.77
CA GLU A 349 -1.93 -2.65 31.79
C GLU A 349 -2.88 -3.14 30.69
N LEU A 350 -2.36 -3.39 29.50
CA LEU A 350 -3.13 -3.92 28.37
C LEU A 350 -3.71 -5.29 28.70
N ASP A 351 -2.90 -6.20 29.24
CA ASP A 351 -3.32 -7.57 29.58
C ASP A 351 -4.36 -7.57 30.71
N GLU A 352 -4.22 -6.68 31.70
CA GLU A 352 -5.23 -6.49 32.76
C GLU A 352 -6.57 -6.01 32.19
N LEU A 353 -6.55 -5.02 31.29
CA LEU A 353 -7.76 -4.50 30.65
C LEU A 353 -8.42 -5.55 29.76
N ILE A 354 -7.64 -6.31 28.99
CA ILE A 354 -8.15 -7.42 28.16
C ILE A 354 -8.79 -8.50 29.04
N GLY A 355 -8.20 -8.83 30.19
CA GLY A 355 -8.74 -9.81 31.15
C GLY A 355 -10.12 -9.45 31.73
N GLN A 356 -10.53 -8.17 31.63
CA GLN A 356 -11.85 -7.69 32.07
C GLN A 356 -12.91 -7.75 30.96
N ILE A 357 -12.53 -8.16 29.75
CA ILE A 357 -13.42 -8.22 28.58
C ILE A 357 -13.97 -9.65 28.45
N ASP A 358 -15.28 -9.75 28.30
CA ASP A 358 -15.91 -11.01 27.91
C ASP A 358 -15.52 -11.34 26.44
N GLY A 359 -14.72 -12.36 26.27
CA GLY A 359 -14.25 -12.84 24.97
C GLY A 359 -15.20 -13.81 24.27
N ASP A 360 -16.26 -14.26 24.94
CA ASP A 360 -17.24 -15.19 24.36
C ASP A 360 -18.32 -14.43 23.58
N GLN A 361 -17.88 -13.79 22.50
CA GLN A 361 -18.76 -13.02 21.61
C GLN A 361 -18.45 -13.35 20.15
N GLU A 362 -19.52 -13.49 19.38
CA GLU A 362 -19.47 -13.55 17.93
C GLU A 362 -19.33 -12.16 17.34
N PHE A 363 -18.72 -12.06 16.14
CA PHE A 363 -18.62 -10.82 15.40
C PHE A 363 -20.00 -10.33 14.94
N ASN A 364 -20.40 -9.15 15.40
CA ASN A 364 -21.64 -8.54 14.98
C ASN A 364 -21.46 -7.88 13.59
N GLN A 365 -21.98 -8.54 12.56
CA GLN A 365 -21.86 -8.09 11.15
C GLN A 365 -22.48 -6.72 10.94
N VAL A 366 -23.62 -6.40 11.60
CA VAL A 366 -24.30 -5.11 11.41
C VAL A 366 -23.46 -3.93 11.90
N VAL A 367 -22.77 -4.09 13.04
CA VAL A 367 -21.93 -3.04 13.65
C VAL A 367 -20.50 -3.11 13.11
N GLY A 368 -20.00 -4.30 12.88
CA GLY A 368 -18.61 -4.56 12.53
C GLY A 368 -18.28 -4.38 11.06
N ALA A 369 -19.26 -4.56 10.17
CA ALA A 369 -19.08 -4.42 8.73
C ALA A 369 -18.81 -2.96 8.28
N GLY A 370 -18.34 -2.82 7.06
CA GLY A 370 -18.17 -1.53 6.40
C GLY A 370 -16.97 -0.71 6.86
N PRO A 371 -17.00 0.60 6.60
CA PRO A 371 -15.82 1.47 6.69
C PRO A 371 -15.14 1.49 8.05
N ARG A 372 -13.81 1.42 8.03
CA ARG A 372 -12.91 1.54 9.20
C ARG A 372 -11.94 2.69 8.97
N GLY A 373 -11.39 3.24 10.04
CA GLY A 373 -10.46 4.38 9.97
C GLY A 373 -11.14 5.69 9.56
N ARG A 374 -10.41 6.52 8.83
CA ARG A 374 -10.93 7.82 8.38
C ARG A 374 -12.01 7.63 7.32
N THR A 375 -13.15 8.28 7.50
CA THR A 375 -14.30 8.29 6.57
C THR A 375 -14.65 9.70 6.10
N ALA A 376 -13.97 10.73 6.62
CA ALA A 376 -14.23 12.12 6.26
C ALA A 376 -14.08 12.31 4.74
N GLY A 377 -15.11 12.85 4.12
CA GLY A 377 -15.17 13.16 2.70
C GLY A 377 -14.78 14.59 2.36
N GLY A 378 -14.94 14.90 1.11
CA GLY A 378 -14.88 16.15 0.41
C GLY A 378 -14.05 17.28 0.97
N ARG A 379 -12.79 17.40 0.55
CA ARG A 379 -11.97 18.56 0.86
C ARG A 379 -11.23 19.01 -0.41
N ARG A 380 -11.31 20.30 -0.72
CA ARG A 380 -10.46 20.86 -1.80
C ARG A 380 -9.00 20.54 -1.50
N PRO A 381 -8.28 19.87 -2.41
CA PRO A 381 -6.86 19.58 -2.23
C PRO A 381 -6.06 20.88 -2.12
N THR A 382 -5.08 20.90 -1.22
CA THR A 382 -4.13 22.00 -1.14
C THR A 382 -3.01 21.71 -2.15
N LEU A 383 -2.86 22.59 -3.14
CA LEU A 383 -1.90 22.45 -4.24
C LEU A 383 -0.96 23.66 -4.22
N PRO A 384 0.19 23.60 -4.91
CA PRO A 384 0.98 24.79 -5.19
C PRO A 384 0.17 25.82 -6.00
N ASP A 385 0.50 27.10 -5.89
CA ASP A 385 -0.15 28.17 -6.65
C ASP A 385 0.01 27.93 -8.17
N GLY A 386 -1.07 28.14 -8.92
CA GLY A 386 -1.07 27.91 -10.38
C GLY A 386 -0.89 26.46 -10.83
N TRP A 387 -0.92 25.48 -9.90
CA TRP A 387 -0.65 24.09 -10.24
C TRP A 387 -1.54 23.51 -11.35
N LEU A 388 -2.79 23.92 -11.40
CA LEU A 388 -3.79 23.42 -12.36
C LEU A 388 -3.77 24.17 -13.71
N ASP A 389 -3.05 25.28 -13.82
CA ASP A 389 -3.06 26.15 -15.03
C ASP A 389 -2.41 25.45 -16.24
N SER A 390 -1.50 24.50 -16.00
CA SER A 390 -0.82 23.73 -17.05
C SER A 390 -0.63 22.28 -16.62
N ARG A 391 -0.65 21.36 -17.60
CA ARG A 391 -0.28 19.94 -17.42
C ARG A 391 1.23 19.69 -17.49
N TYR A 392 2.00 20.73 -17.79
CA TYR A 392 3.46 20.67 -17.91
C TYR A 392 4.09 21.58 -16.86
N LEU A 393 5.32 21.25 -16.49
CA LEU A 393 6.08 22.04 -15.55
C LEU A 393 6.73 23.23 -16.29
N ASP A 394 6.47 24.43 -15.83
CA ASP A 394 7.24 25.60 -16.26
C ASP A 394 8.47 25.84 -15.35
N GLU A 395 9.36 26.78 -15.75
CA GLU A 395 10.59 27.03 -15.01
C GLU A 395 10.33 27.49 -13.58
N ALA A 396 9.32 28.34 -13.36
CA ALA A 396 9.00 28.86 -12.02
C ALA A 396 8.45 27.75 -11.10
N ALA A 397 7.58 26.90 -11.63
CA ALA A 397 7.08 25.74 -10.90
C ALA A 397 8.20 24.70 -10.62
N ALA A 398 9.18 24.57 -11.52
CA ALA A 398 10.33 23.70 -11.31
C ALA A 398 11.25 24.21 -10.17
N GLU A 399 11.52 25.51 -10.11
CA GLU A 399 12.28 26.11 -9.01
C GLU A 399 11.58 25.96 -7.67
N HIS A 400 10.26 26.19 -7.62
CA HIS A 400 9.47 26.03 -6.41
C HIS A 400 9.46 24.57 -5.90
N LEU A 401 9.43 23.58 -6.82
CA LEU A 401 9.54 22.16 -6.45
C LEU A 401 10.91 21.82 -5.88
N LEU A 402 12.00 22.39 -6.39
CA LEU A 402 13.34 22.19 -5.84
C LEU A 402 13.45 22.73 -4.41
N GLU A 403 12.92 23.91 -4.16
CA GLU A 403 12.85 24.50 -2.81
C GLU A 403 11.98 23.63 -1.87
N ALA A 404 10.83 23.17 -2.36
CA ALA A 404 9.94 22.30 -1.60
C ALA A 404 10.59 20.95 -1.26
N GLU A 405 11.43 20.39 -2.15
CA GLU A 405 12.19 19.17 -1.92
C GLU A 405 13.24 19.36 -0.83
N LEU A 406 13.94 20.50 -0.81
CA LEU A 406 14.93 20.84 0.22
C LEU A 406 14.30 21.03 1.62
N GLY A 407 13.05 21.47 1.67
CA GLY A 407 12.29 21.64 2.91
C GLY A 407 11.68 20.35 3.49
N VAL A 408 11.95 19.17 2.95
CA VAL A 408 11.44 17.86 3.43
C VAL A 408 12.46 17.21 4.38
N SER A 409 12.85 17.88 5.44
CA SER A 409 13.52 17.23 6.54
C SER A 409 12.49 16.49 7.42
N GLY A 410 12.55 15.19 7.43
CA GLY A 410 11.96 14.28 8.41
C GLY A 410 10.42 14.19 8.43
N GLY A 411 9.91 12.97 8.21
CA GLY A 411 8.54 12.47 8.16
C GLY A 411 7.47 12.92 9.12
#